data_062155a3a5703815404189e61dab22f9
#
_entry.id   062155a3a5703815404189e61dab22f9
#
_cell.length_a   1.000
_cell.length_b   1.000
_cell.length_c   1.000
_cell.angle_alpha   90.00
_cell.angle_beta   90.00
_cell.angle_gamma   90.00
#
_symmetry.space_group_name_H-M   'P 1'
#
loop_
_entity.id
_entity.type
_entity.pdbx_description
1 polymer ?
#
loop_
_entity_poly.entity_id
_entity_poly.type
_entity_poly.pdbx_seq_one_letter_code
_entity_poly.pdbx_strand_id
1 'polypeptide(L)'
;MTKEQLMQRAILLSENSVRHGGGPFGAVIAKDGVIVAEASNSVTIDQDPTAHAEVNAIRMATRALHTFDLKGCEIYTSCEPCPMCLGAIYWAHLDRIYYANNRQDAAKIGFDDEFIYGEIDREIADRHKPMIALMRDEALGAFRMWEESTEKTEY
;
A
#
# COMPACT_ATOMS: atom_id res chain seq x y z
N MET A 1 15.77 3.29 16.26
CA MET A 1 14.81 2.36 16.90
C MET A 1 15.09 0.95 16.42
N THR A 2 14.80 -0.05 17.26
CA THR A 2 14.86 -1.47 16.84
C THR A 2 13.64 -1.80 15.96
N LYS A 3 13.69 -2.96 15.28
CA LYS A 3 12.58 -3.46 14.47
C LYS A 3 11.32 -3.67 15.33
N GLU A 4 11.50 -4.20 16.51
CA GLU A 4 10.41 -4.43 17.47
C GLU A 4 9.77 -3.12 17.91
N GLN A 5 10.56 -2.09 18.16
CA GLN A 5 10.04 -0.75 18.53
C GLN A 5 9.26 -0.12 17.38
N LEU A 6 9.74 -0.26 16.12
CA LEU A 6 9.05 0.24 14.94
C LEU A 6 7.74 -0.51 14.70
N MET A 7 7.73 -1.84 14.87
CA MET A 7 6.50 -2.64 14.78
C MET A 7 5.54 -2.30 15.91
N GLN A 8 6.02 -2.14 17.13
CA GLN A 8 5.18 -1.73 18.27
C GLN A 8 4.51 -0.38 17.99
N ARG A 9 5.23 0.53 17.32
CA ARG A 9 4.65 1.81 16.90
C ARG A 9 3.51 1.61 15.89
N ALA A 10 3.69 0.76 14.88
CA ALA A 10 2.64 0.43 13.92
C ALA A 10 1.42 -0.20 14.60
N ILE A 11 1.63 -1.09 15.57
CA ILE A 11 0.55 -1.71 16.34
C ILE A 11 -0.21 -0.64 17.16
N LEU A 12 0.50 0.24 17.83
CA LEU A 12 -0.12 1.33 18.59
C LEU A 12 -0.97 2.26 17.71
N LEU A 13 -0.49 2.55 16.51
CA LEU A 13 -1.26 3.31 15.51
C LEU A 13 -2.55 2.59 15.11
N SER A 14 -2.52 1.27 14.95
CA SER A 14 -3.71 0.48 14.64
C SER A 14 -4.75 0.52 15.76
N GLU A 15 -4.33 0.42 17.00
CA GLU A 15 -5.20 0.51 18.17
C GLU A 15 -5.81 1.92 18.32
N ASN A 16 -5.00 2.96 18.15
CA ASN A 16 -5.46 4.33 18.19
C ASN A 16 -6.45 4.64 17.07
N SER A 17 -6.25 4.06 15.88
CA SER A 17 -7.19 4.18 14.77
C SER A 17 -8.58 3.69 15.17
N VAL A 18 -8.67 2.52 15.78
CA VAL A 18 -9.96 1.97 16.27
C VAL A 18 -10.61 2.89 17.29
N ARG A 19 -9.84 3.43 18.23
CA ARG A 19 -10.35 4.34 19.26
C ARG A 19 -10.94 5.64 18.67
N HIS A 20 -10.49 6.03 17.49
CA HIS A 20 -10.94 7.26 16.79
C HIS A 20 -11.84 6.99 15.59
N GLY A 21 -12.41 5.79 15.47
CA GLY A 21 -13.40 5.44 14.44
C GLY A 21 -12.82 5.00 13.09
N GLY A 22 -11.52 4.77 13.02
CA GLY A 22 -10.86 4.23 11.82
C GLY A 22 -10.75 2.71 11.84
N GLY A 23 -10.28 2.12 10.74
CA GLY A 23 -10.00 0.69 10.64
C GLY A 23 -8.77 0.28 11.47
N PRO A 24 -8.63 -1.02 11.84
CA PRO A 24 -7.62 -1.51 12.79
C PRO A 24 -6.25 -1.73 12.13
N PHE A 25 -5.73 -0.71 11.44
CA PHE A 25 -4.48 -0.81 10.69
C PHE A 25 -3.58 0.40 10.91
N GLY A 26 -2.30 0.13 11.09
CA GLY A 26 -1.25 1.13 11.24
C GLY A 26 0.00 0.74 10.47
N ALA A 27 0.74 1.74 10.01
CA ALA A 27 1.96 1.55 9.26
C ALA A 27 3.02 2.60 9.61
N VAL A 28 4.27 2.17 9.62
CA VAL A 28 5.44 3.01 9.85
C VAL A 28 6.44 2.77 8.72
N ILE A 29 6.94 3.84 8.11
CA ILE A 29 8.06 3.79 7.18
C ILE A 29 9.28 4.37 7.89
N ALA A 30 10.38 3.62 7.87
CA ALA A 30 11.63 4.01 8.53
C ALA A 30 12.81 3.87 7.57
N LYS A 31 13.81 4.72 7.77
CA LYS A 31 15.11 4.65 7.10
C LYS A 31 16.20 4.61 8.17
N ASP A 32 17.05 3.60 8.13
CA ASP A 32 18.14 3.41 9.10
C ASP A 32 17.66 3.48 10.56
N GLY A 33 16.49 2.91 10.86
CA GLY A 33 15.89 2.90 12.20
C GLY A 33 15.25 4.23 12.63
N VAL A 34 15.17 5.21 11.75
CA VAL A 34 14.52 6.51 12.01
C VAL A 34 13.18 6.56 11.27
N ILE A 35 12.11 6.92 11.99
CA ILE A 35 10.78 7.05 11.40
C ILE A 35 10.77 8.22 10.40
N VAL A 36 10.38 7.93 9.17
CA VAL A 36 10.15 8.91 8.10
C VAL A 36 8.68 9.31 8.05
N ALA A 37 7.79 8.33 8.18
CA ALA A 37 6.35 8.55 8.19
C ALA A 37 5.64 7.47 8.99
N GLU A 38 4.51 7.84 9.57
CA GLU A 38 3.62 6.92 10.27
C GLU A 38 2.17 7.30 10.00
N ALA A 39 1.31 6.31 9.82
CA ALA A 39 -0.10 6.55 9.48
C ALA A 39 -0.99 5.42 9.96
N SER A 40 -2.28 5.72 10.03
CA SER A 40 -3.36 4.78 10.29
C SER A 40 -4.29 4.73 9.09
N ASN A 41 -5.17 3.73 9.06
CA ASN A 41 -6.27 3.66 8.10
C ASN A 41 -7.23 4.84 8.30
N SER A 42 -7.57 5.52 7.22
CA SER A 42 -8.50 6.65 7.23
C SER A 42 -9.63 6.55 6.20
N VAL A 43 -9.95 5.33 5.77
CA VAL A 43 -10.97 5.07 4.72
C VAL A 43 -12.29 5.74 5.05
N THR A 44 -12.82 5.54 6.26
CA THR A 44 -14.12 6.07 6.66
C THR A 44 -14.07 7.56 7.04
N ILE A 45 -12.92 8.03 7.51
CA ILE A 45 -12.71 9.43 7.91
C ILE A 45 -12.61 10.30 6.66
N ASP A 46 -11.82 9.86 5.68
CA ASP A 46 -11.54 10.62 4.45
C ASP A 46 -12.50 10.29 3.31
N GLN A 47 -13.43 9.34 3.50
CA GLN A 47 -14.31 8.83 2.43
C GLN A 47 -13.50 8.37 1.21
N ASP A 48 -12.37 7.71 1.46
CA ASP A 48 -11.44 7.25 0.44
C ASP A 48 -11.10 5.76 0.66
N PRO A 49 -11.60 4.84 -0.18
CA PRO A 49 -11.34 3.41 -0.01
C PRO A 49 -9.87 3.03 -0.21
N THR A 50 -9.05 3.91 -0.78
CA THR A 50 -7.61 3.69 -0.94
C THR A 50 -6.78 4.18 0.24
N ALA A 51 -7.39 4.88 1.22
CA ALA A 51 -6.70 5.46 2.37
C ALA A 51 -6.35 4.42 3.44
N HIS A 52 -5.71 3.32 3.03
CA HIS A 52 -5.12 2.33 3.92
C HIS A 52 -3.88 2.91 4.61
N ALA A 53 -3.52 2.37 5.75
CA ALA A 53 -2.38 2.85 6.54
C ALA A 53 -1.08 2.89 5.73
N GLU A 54 -0.83 1.85 4.94
CA GLU A 54 0.38 1.73 4.11
C GLU A 54 0.41 2.80 3.01
N VAL A 55 -0.71 2.99 2.30
CA VAL A 55 -0.82 4.01 1.24
C VAL A 55 -0.65 5.41 1.84
N ASN A 56 -1.28 5.68 2.97
CA ASN A 56 -1.13 6.94 3.68
C ASN A 56 0.33 7.19 4.10
N ALA A 57 1.00 6.16 4.66
CA ALA A 57 2.39 6.25 5.05
C ALA A 57 3.32 6.51 3.86
N ILE A 58 3.10 5.84 2.72
CA ILE A 58 3.85 6.06 1.47
C ILE A 58 3.69 7.51 1.01
N ARG A 59 2.46 8.03 0.97
CA ARG A 59 2.18 9.42 0.57
C ARG A 59 2.90 10.42 1.49
N MET A 60 2.90 10.17 2.79
CA MET A 60 3.59 11.02 3.75
C MET A 60 5.11 10.94 3.59
N ALA A 61 5.67 9.74 3.43
CA ALA A 61 7.11 9.52 3.28
C ALA A 61 7.65 10.18 2.00
N THR A 62 6.96 10.01 0.88
CA THR A 62 7.36 10.62 -0.39
C THR A 62 7.37 12.15 -0.33
N ARG A 63 6.41 12.74 0.37
CA ARG A 63 6.38 14.19 0.61
C ARG A 63 7.52 14.62 1.54
N ALA A 64 7.75 13.90 2.63
CA ALA A 64 8.81 14.23 3.59
C ALA A 64 10.21 14.15 2.99
N LEU A 65 10.44 13.17 2.11
CA LEU A 65 11.74 12.97 1.45
C LEU A 65 11.85 13.65 0.09
N HIS A 66 10.79 14.31 -0.38
CA HIS A 66 10.74 14.98 -1.69
C HIS A 66 11.12 14.06 -2.85
N THR A 67 10.63 12.80 -2.82
CA THR A 67 10.91 11.80 -3.85
C THR A 67 9.76 10.79 -3.97
N PHE A 68 9.52 10.25 -5.15
CA PHE A 68 8.62 9.11 -5.34
C PHE A 68 9.31 7.76 -5.08
N ASP A 69 10.63 7.73 -4.97
CA ASP A 69 11.44 6.52 -4.77
C ASP A 69 11.87 6.41 -3.31
N LEU A 70 11.32 5.43 -2.61
CA LEU A 70 11.60 5.15 -1.19
C LEU A 70 12.65 4.05 -1.00
N LYS A 71 13.51 3.83 -2.00
CA LYS A 71 14.62 2.90 -1.87
C LYS A 71 15.48 3.25 -0.64
N GLY A 72 15.88 2.24 0.11
CA GLY A 72 16.58 2.39 1.37
C GLY A 72 15.66 2.55 2.58
N CYS A 73 14.33 2.57 2.37
CA CYS A 73 13.36 2.59 3.46
C CYS A 73 12.72 1.21 3.65
N GLU A 74 12.27 0.93 4.86
CA GLU A 74 11.54 -0.28 5.23
C GLU A 74 10.15 0.12 5.74
N ILE A 75 9.16 -0.75 5.54
CA ILE A 75 7.80 -0.55 6.06
C ILE A 75 7.45 -1.61 7.11
N TYR A 76 6.82 -1.15 8.19
CA TYR A 76 6.31 -1.97 9.29
C TYR A 76 4.79 -1.80 9.31
N THR A 77 4.06 -2.89 9.13
CA THR A 77 2.60 -2.89 9.05
C THR A 77 2.01 -3.73 10.17
N SER A 78 0.96 -3.26 10.83
CA SER A 78 0.27 -4.03 11.88
C SER A 78 -0.42 -5.28 11.33
N CYS A 79 -0.64 -5.34 10.02
CA CYS A 79 -1.22 -6.47 9.32
C CYS A 79 -0.54 -6.67 7.97
N GLU A 80 -0.48 -7.90 7.50
CA GLU A 80 0.00 -8.25 6.16
C GLU A 80 -0.68 -7.36 5.11
N PRO A 81 0.07 -6.69 4.20
CA PRO A 81 -0.51 -5.79 3.22
C PRO A 81 -1.52 -6.48 2.29
N CYS A 82 -2.65 -5.81 2.04
CA CYS A 82 -3.59 -6.25 1.01
C CYS A 82 -2.97 -6.11 -0.38
N PRO A 83 -3.58 -6.66 -1.45
CA PRO A 83 -3.03 -6.56 -2.80
C PRO A 83 -2.78 -5.13 -3.27
N MET A 84 -3.66 -4.19 -2.95
CA MET A 84 -3.48 -2.77 -3.29
C MET A 84 -2.23 -2.19 -2.63
N CYS A 85 -2.07 -2.42 -1.33
CA CYS A 85 -0.93 -1.91 -0.57
C CYS A 85 0.37 -2.60 -0.95
N LEU A 86 0.34 -3.91 -1.21
CA LEU A 86 1.50 -4.65 -1.71
C LEU A 86 1.98 -4.05 -3.03
N GLY A 87 1.07 -3.80 -3.97
CA GLY A 87 1.39 -3.13 -5.23
C GLY A 87 2.00 -1.74 -5.00
N ALA A 88 1.41 -0.94 -4.09
CA ALA A 88 1.92 0.38 -3.76
C ALA A 88 3.34 0.33 -3.18
N ILE A 89 3.63 -0.66 -2.32
CA ILE A 89 4.96 -0.88 -1.73
C ILE A 89 6.01 -1.18 -2.81
N TYR A 90 5.66 -2.03 -3.79
CA TYR A 90 6.54 -2.30 -4.93
C TYR A 90 6.76 -1.06 -5.79
N TRP A 91 5.71 -0.31 -6.12
CA TRP A 91 5.84 0.93 -6.87
C TRP A 91 6.68 1.98 -6.16
N ALA A 92 6.64 2.02 -4.83
CA ALA A 92 7.44 2.92 -4.02
C ALA A 92 8.89 2.45 -3.85
N HIS A 93 9.25 1.26 -4.29
CA HIS A 93 10.59 0.65 -4.16
C HIS A 93 11.05 0.50 -2.71
N LEU A 94 10.14 0.28 -1.75
CA LEU A 94 10.53 -0.02 -0.37
C LEU A 94 11.33 -1.32 -0.31
N ASP A 95 12.40 -1.33 0.45
CA ASP A 95 13.37 -2.44 0.46
C ASP A 95 12.82 -3.69 1.15
N ARG A 96 11.95 -3.52 2.16
CA ARG A 96 11.52 -4.64 3.01
C ARG A 96 10.20 -4.36 3.71
N ILE A 97 9.42 -5.41 3.89
CA ILE A 97 8.13 -5.38 4.60
C ILE A 97 8.25 -6.23 5.86
N TYR A 98 7.90 -5.65 7.00
CA TYR A 98 7.65 -6.37 8.25
C TYR A 98 6.16 -6.27 8.57
N TYR A 99 5.53 -7.39 8.92
CA TYR A 99 4.11 -7.41 9.25
C TYR A 99 3.84 -8.24 10.49
N ALA A 100 2.78 -7.89 11.23
CA ALA A 100 2.39 -8.58 12.46
C ALA A 100 1.24 -9.56 12.23
N ASN A 101 -0.01 -9.09 12.14
CA ASN A 101 -1.14 -9.96 11.81
C ASN A 101 -1.05 -10.46 10.36
N ASN A 102 -1.60 -11.64 10.09
CA ASN A 102 -1.66 -12.19 8.73
C ASN A 102 -3.04 -11.95 8.08
N ARG A 103 -3.16 -12.31 6.79
CA ARG A 103 -4.43 -12.13 6.05
C ARG A 103 -5.57 -12.99 6.60
N GLN A 104 -5.28 -14.12 7.23
CA GLN A 104 -6.29 -14.96 7.87
C GLN A 104 -6.87 -14.25 9.11
N ASP A 105 -6.04 -13.56 9.88
CA ASP A 105 -6.51 -12.75 11.01
C ASP A 105 -7.42 -11.62 10.52
N ALA A 106 -7.07 -10.95 9.43
CA ALA A 106 -7.90 -9.90 8.82
C ALA A 106 -9.24 -10.44 8.32
N ALA A 107 -9.24 -11.58 7.65
CA ALA A 107 -10.47 -12.23 7.16
C ALA A 107 -11.43 -12.55 8.28
N LYS A 108 -10.95 -13.00 9.44
CA LYS A 108 -11.78 -13.33 10.61
C LYS A 108 -12.59 -12.15 11.14
N ILE A 109 -12.13 -10.93 10.93
CA ILE A 109 -12.84 -9.72 11.38
C ILE A 109 -13.52 -8.97 10.23
N GLY A 110 -13.65 -9.61 9.06
CA GLY A 110 -14.40 -9.07 7.93
C GLY A 110 -13.61 -8.35 6.86
N PHE A 111 -12.27 -8.30 6.96
CA PHE A 111 -11.40 -7.72 5.93
C PHE A 111 -10.83 -8.85 5.07
N ASP A 112 -11.52 -9.19 3.98
CA ASP A 112 -11.22 -10.36 3.15
C ASP A 112 -10.26 -10.04 2.03
N ASP A 113 -9.01 -9.79 2.37
CA ASP A 113 -7.92 -9.58 1.40
C ASP A 113 -7.61 -10.84 0.59
N GLU A 114 -7.85 -12.01 1.18
CA GLU A 114 -7.57 -13.30 0.57
C GLU A 114 -8.42 -13.52 -0.69
N PHE A 115 -9.66 -13.02 -0.69
CA PHE A 115 -10.51 -13.03 -1.88
C PHE A 115 -9.84 -12.29 -3.05
N ILE A 116 -9.28 -11.10 -2.80
CA ILE A 116 -8.63 -10.30 -3.85
C ILE A 116 -7.35 -10.98 -4.33
N TYR A 117 -6.56 -11.57 -3.43
CA TYR A 117 -5.38 -12.36 -3.82
C TYR A 117 -5.78 -13.52 -4.74
N GLY A 118 -6.88 -14.22 -4.42
CA GLY A 118 -7.42 -15.28 -5.26
C GLY A 118 -7.89 -14.79 -6.63
N GLU A 119 -8.51 -13.62 -6.69
CA GLU A 119 -8.94 -13.00 -7.94
C GLU A 119 -7.75 -12.67 -8.87
N ILE A 120 -6.64 -12.19 -8.30
CA ILE A 120 -5.44 -11.88 -9.08
C ILE A 120 -4.85 -13.14 -9.73
N ASP A 121 -4.92 -14.29 -9.05
CA ASP A 121 -4.43 -15.57 -9.56
C ASP A 121 -5.30 -16.16 -10.67
N ARG A 122 -6.53 -15.67 -10.85
CA ARG A 122 -7.44 -16.16 -11.88
C ARG A 122 -7.12 -15.53 -13.24
N GLU A 123 -7.45 -16.27 -14.30
CA GLU A 123 -7.53 -15.69 -15.64
C GLU A 123 -8.56 -14.55 -15.64
N ILE A 124 -8.33 -13.53 -16.44
CA ILE A 124 -9.21 -12.35 -16.51
C ILE A 124 -10.67 -12.74 -16.75
N ALA A 125 -10.90 -13.71 -17.67
CA ALA A 125 -12.24 -14.16 -18.02
C ALA A 125 -12.97 -14.85 -16.86
N ASP A 126 -12.24 -15.39 -15.88
CA ASP A 126 -12.79 -16.16 -14.76
C ASP A 126 -12.97 -15.34 -13.48
N ARG A 127 -12.57 -14.06 -13.49
CA ARG A 127 -12.72 -13.18 -12.35
C ARG A 127 -14.17 -12.80 -12.09
N HIS A 128 -14.53 -12.65 -10.83
CA HIS A 128 -15.90 -12.28 -10.43
C HIS A 128 -16.28 -10.87 -10.90
N LYS A 129 -15.32 -9.95 -10.95
CA LYS A 129 -15.55 -8.62 -11.50
C LYS A 129 -15.15 -8.62 -12.98
N PRO A 130 -16.10 -8.42 -13.90
CA PRO A 130 -15.79 -8.41 -15.33
C PRO A 130 -14.77 -7.34 -15.69
N MET A 131 -13.78 -7.72 -16.48
CA MET A 131 -12.81 -6.81 -17.11
C MET A 131 -12.90 -7.00 -18.62
N ILE A 132 -13.27 -5.96 -19.32
CA ILE A 132 -13.55 -6.01 -20.75
C ILE A 132 -12.56 -5.09 -21.48
N ALA A 133 -11.77 -5.66 -22.40
CA ALA A 133 -10.85 -4.88 -23.23
C ALA A 133 -11.63 -3.96 -24.17
N LEU A 134 -11.25 -2.68 -24.21
CA LEU A 134 -11.90 -1.68 -25.03
C LEU A 134 -10.88 -0.65 -25.53
N MET A 135 -10.86 -0.39 -26.82
CA MET A 135 -10.05 0.65 -27.48
C MET A 135 -8.53 0.54 -27.20
N ARG A 136 -8.01 -0.67 -27.20
CA ARG A 136 -6.56 -0.91 -26.95
C ARG A 136 -5.68 -0.21 -27.99
N ASP A 137 -6.03 -0.27 -29.26
CA ASP A 137 -5.18 0.26 -30.33
C ASP A 137 -5.07 1.79 -30.23
N GLU A 138 -6.16 2.47 -29.93
CA GLU A 138 -6.18 3.93 -29.70
C GLU A 138 -5.37 4.30 -28.46
N ALA A 139 -5.47 3.52 -27.40
CA ALA A 139 -4.76 3.76 -26.14
C ALA A 139 -3.24 3.60 -26.28
N LEU A 140 -2.75 2.82 -27.23
CA LEU A 140 -1.32 2.68 -27.52
C LEU A 140 -0.67 3.99 -27.98
N GLY A 141 -1.45 4.96 -28.40
CA GLY A 141 -0.95 6.29 -28.78
C GLY A 141 -0.14 6.96 -27.66
N ALA A 142 -0.66 6.94 -26.44
CA ALA A 142 0.06 7.51 -25.27
C ALA A 142 1.36 6.76 -24.96
N PHE A 143 1.37 5.44 -25.15
CA PHE A 143 2.58 4.63 -24.91
C PHE A 143 3.68 4.97 -25.95
N ARG A 144 3.30 5.17 -27.21
CA ARG A 144 4.24 5.64 -28.26
C ARG A 144 4.78 7.03 -27.94
N MET A 145 3.91 7.95 -27.48
CA MET A 145 4.35 9.29 -27.07
C MET A 145 5.33 9.24 -25.91
N TRP A 146 5.07 8.39 -24.93
CA TRP A 146 6.00 8.18 -23.80
C TRP A 146 7.34 7.63 -24.26
N GLU A 147 7.32 6.58 -25.08
CA GLU A 147 8.53 5.92 -25.59
C GLU A 147 9.41 6.90 -26.37
N GLU A 148 8.82 7.78 -27.19
CA GLU A 148 9.50 8.77 -28.01
C GLU A 148 9.92 10.04 -27.22
N SER A 149 9.39 10.25 -26.02
CA SER A 149 9.69 11.44 -25.22
C SER A 149 11.14 11.44 -24.74
N THR A 150 11.80 12.60 -24.85
CA THR A 150 13.15 12.83 -24.34
C THR A 150 13.15 13.35 -22.89
N GLU A 151 11.99 13.70 -22.33
CA GLU A 151 11.82 14.31 -21.01
C GLU A 151 11.14 13.38 -20.01
N LYS A 152 10.99 12.09 -20.33
CA LYS A 152 10.32 11.11 -19.47
C LYS A 152 11.16 10.75 -18.24
N THR A 153 10.48 10.58 -17.12
CA THR A 153 11.06 10.04 -15.89
C THR A 153 10.44 8.66 -15.63
N GLU A 154 11.28 7.64 -15.55
CA GLU A 154 10.86 6.28 -15.19
C GLU A 154 10.65 6.16 -13.69
N TYR A 155 9.69 5.32 -13.28
CA TYR A 155 9.35 5.08 -11.87
C TYR A 155 8.91 3.64 -11.62
#